data_a47385cbdeda9b65549be6bebab5a38a
#
_entry.id   a47385cbdeda9b65549be6bebab5a38a
#
_cell.length_a   1.000
_cell.length_b   1.000
_cell.length_c   1.000
_cell.angle_alpha   90.00
_cell.angle_beta   90.00
_cell.angle_gamma   90.00
#
_symmetry.space_group_name_H-M   'P 1'
#
loop_
_entity.id
_entity.type
_entity.pdbx_description
1 polymer ?
#
loop_
_entity_poly.entity_id
_entity_poly.type
_entity_poly.pdbx_seq_one_letter_code
_entity_poly.pdbx_strand_id
1 'polypeptide(L)' 'LTAALGPTRTQLLRLLTTPHTTTALARSLNVSAPTISAHTTALRAAGLLTTTRAGRSVIHERTALGTLLAHRGTSI' A
#
# COMPACT_ATOMS: atom_id res chain seq x y z
N LEU A 1 -3.42 -7.75 -13.12
CA LEU A 1 -3.61 -7.01 -11.87
C LEU A 1 -2.84 -5.71 -11.82
N THR A 2 -1.59 -5.70 -12.29
CA THR A 2 -0.82 -4.47 -12.36
C THR A 2 -1.53 -3.43 -13.23
N ALA A 3 -2.14 -3.86 -14.32
CA ALA A 3 -2.89 -2.97 -15.20
C ALA A 3 -4.12 -2.38 -14.49
N ALA A 4 -4.79 -3.16 -13.64
CA ALA A 4 -5.98 -2.70 -12.92
C ALA A 4 -5.63 -1.78 -11.75
N LEU A 5 -4.56 -2.10 -11.01
CA LEU A 5 -4.14 -1.31 -9.85
C LEU A 5 -3.21 -0.16 -10.20
N GLY A 6 -2.43 -0.34 -11.25
CA GLY A 6 -1.33 0.53 -11.58
C GLY A 6 -0.04 0.07 -10.92
N PRO A 7 1.12 0.44 -11.50
CA PRO A 7 2.42 -0.05 -11.00
C PRO A 7 2.75 0.43 -9.59
N THR A 8 2.42 1.67 -9.25
CA THR A 8 2.72 2.21 -7.92
C THR A 8 1.92 1.52 -6.84
N ARG A 9 0.63 1.29 -7.05
CA ARG A 9 -0.21 0.62 -6.06
C ARG A 9 0.19 -0.84 -5.88
N THR A 10 0.59 -1.51 -6.97
CA THR A 10 1.10 -2.87 -6.90
C THR A 10 2.38 -2.94 -6.07
N GLN A 11 3.31 -2.01 -6.30
CA GLN A 11 4.54 -1.94 -5.51
C GLN A 11 4.25 -1.65 -4.04
N LEU A 12 3.30 -0.77 -3.77
CA LEU A 12 2.87 -0.44 -2.42
C LEU A 12 2.39 -1.69 -1.67
N LEU A 13 1.53 -2.47 -2.30
CA LEU A 13 1.03 -3.70 -1.69
C LEU A 13 2.15 -4.71 -1.45
N ARG A 14 3.12 -4.79 -2.35
CA ARG A 14 4.26 -5.70 -2.16
C ARG A 14 5.14 -5.29 -1.00
N LEU A 15 5.33 -4.00 -0.79
CA LEU A 15 6.12 -3.50 0.35
C LEU A 15 5.45 -3.79 1.69
N LEU A 16 4.13 -3.91 1.71
CA LEU A 16 3.37 -4.10 2.94
C LEU A 16 3.33 -5.57 3.39
N THR A 17 4.44 -6.29 3.26
CA THR A 17 4.61 -7.59 3.91
C THR A 17 4.63 -7.42 5.42
N THR A 18 5.02 -6.23 5.89
CA THR A 18 4.93 -5.80 7.29
C THR A 18 4.31 -4.40 7.29
N PRO A 19 3.76 -3.96 8.42
CA PRO A 19 3.20 -2.60 8.50
C PRO A 19 4.26 -1.54 8.23
N HIS A 20 3.85 -0.47 7.54
CA HIS A 20 4.72 0.66 7.21
C HIS A 20 3.99 1.97 7.41
N THR A 21 4.73 3.00 7.81
CA THR A 21 4.18 4.36 7.88
C THR A 21 4.12 4.98 6.49
N THR A 22 3.31 6.03 6.35
CA THR A 22 3.26 6.81 5.10
C THR A 22 4.65 7.32 4.73
N THR A 23 5.42 7.81 5.71
CA THR A 23 6.77 8.31 5.48
C THR A 23 7.70 7.22 4.95
N ALA A 24 7.64 6.03 5.55
CA ALA A 24 8.48 4.91 5.11
C ALA A 24 8.15 4.50 3.68
N LEU A 25 6.87 4.43 3.34
CA LEU A 25 6.44 4.09 1.98
C LEU A 25 6.88 5.15 0.98
N ALA A 26 6.75 6.43 1.35
CA ALA A 26 7.18 7.53 0.49
C ALA A 26 8.68 7.44 0.18
N ARG A 27 9.49 7.13 1.17
CA ARG A 27 10.94 6.95 0.99
C ARG A 27 11.25 5.76 0.10
N SER A 28 10.61 4.63 0.36
CA SER A 28 10.85 3.40 -0.39
C SER A 28 10.53 3.54 -1.87
N LEU A 29 9.47 4.27 -2.18
CA LEU A 29 9.03 4.46 -3.57
C LEU A 29 9.54 5.76 -4.19
N ASN A 30 10.24 6.57 -3.42
CA ASN A 30 10.80 7.84 -3.85
C ASN A 30 9.72 8.77 -4.42
N VAL A 31 8.63 8.90 -3.68
CA VAL A 31 7.51 9.80 -4.01
C VAL A 31 7.15 10.62 -2.78
N SER A 32 6.28 11.60 -2.94
CA SER A 32 5.85 12.45 -1.84
C SER A 32 4.85 11.73 -0.93
N ALA A 33 4.76 12.18 0.31
CA ALA A 33 3.78 11.65 1.25
C ALA A 33 2.33 11.86 0.76
N PRO A 34 1.95 13.03 0.20
CA PRO A 34 0.62 13.18 -0.37
C PRO A 34 0.31 12.17 -1.49
N THR A 35 1.30 11.82 -2.30
CA THR A 35 1.12 10.79 -3.34
C THR A 35 0.82 9.44 -2.70
N ILE A 36 1.55 9.07 -1.65
CA ILE A 36 1.27 7.83 -0.91
C ILE A 36 -0.12 7.88 -0.31
N SER A 37 -0.50 9.00 0.30
CA SER A 37 -1.82 9.15 0.92
C SER A 37 -2.94 8.95 -0.09
N ALA A 38 -2.80 9.46 -1.31
CA ALA A 38 -3.78 9.26 -2.36
C ALA A 38 -3.92 7.78 -2.73
N HIS A 39 -2.79 7.08 -2.88
CA HIS A 39 -2.81 5.66 -3.21
C HIS A 39 -3.35 4.79 -2.07
N THR A 40 -2.95 5.07 -0.83
CA THR A 40 -3.43 4.28 0.31
C THR A 40 -4.91 4.50 0.56
N THR A 41 -5.41 5.71 0.33
CA THR A 41 -6.85 6.00 0.41
C THR A 41 -7.64 5.13 -0.57
N ALA A 42 -7.17 5.06 -1.82
CA ALA A 42 -7.82 4.25 -2.84
C ALA A 42 -7.75 2.75 -2.50
N LEU A 43 -6.60 2.29 -2.04
CA LEU A 43 -6.43 0.88 -1.66
C LEU A 43 -7.29 0.51 -0.45
N ARG A 44 -7.40 1.41 0.51
CA ARG A 44 -8.27 1.21 1.68
C ARG A 44 -9.73 1.12 1.27
N ALA A 45 -10.17 2.02 0.38
CA ALA A 45 -11.53 2.00 -0.14
C ALA A 45 -11.86 0.69 -0.86
N ALA A 46 -10.86 0.08 -1.48
CA ALA A 46 -11.00 -1.20 -2.18
C ALA A 46 -10.88 -2.41 -1.24
N GLY A 47 -10.63 -2.18 0.06
CA GLY A 47 -10.49 -3.26 1.03
C GLY A 47 -9.15 -3.99 0.98
N LEU A 48 -8.13 -3.38 0.38
CA LEU A 48 -6.82 -4.01 0.18
C LEU A 48 -5.84 -3.69 1.30
N LEU A 49 -6.08 -2.64 2.06
CA LEU A 49 -5.28 -2.32 3.24
C LEU A 49 -6.13 -1.64 4.30
N THR A 50 -5.58 -1.60 5.52
CA THR A 50 -6.14 -0.85 6.63
C THR A 50 -5.13 0.20 7.07
N THR A 51 -5.61 1.24 7.71
CA THR A 51 -4.79 2.34 8.19
C THR A 51 -5.12 2.58 9.65
N THR A 52 -4.08 2.70 10.47
CA THR A 52 -4.21 2.96 11.91
C THR A 52 -3.34 4.14 12.28
N ARG A 53 -3.83 5.00 13.16
CA ARG A 53 -3.04 6.09 13.69
C ARG A 53 -2.37 5.63 14.99
N ALA A 54 -1.07 5.80 15.08
CA ALA A 54 -0.28 5.52 16.27
C ALA A 54 0.52 6.79 16.62
N GLY A 55 0.05 7.55 17.60
CA GLY A 55 0.64 8.84 17.93
C GLY A 55 0.55 9.79 16.75
N ARG A 56 1.68 10.27 16.27
CA ARG A 56 1.77 11.14 15.09
C ARG A 56 1.93 10.40 13.79
N SER A 57 2.11 9.08 13.87
CA SER A 57 2.33 8.26 12.69
C SER A 57 1.03 7.66 12.18
N VAL A 58 0.97 7.46 10.88
CA VAL A 58 -0.12 6.74 10.23
C VAL A 58 0.50 5.47 9.67
N ILE A 59 -0.03 4.33 10.11
CA ILE A 59 0.52 3.02 9.77
C ILE A 59 -0.45 2.27 8.87
N HIS A 60 0.07 1.74 7.78
CA HIS A 60 -0.70 0.99 6.80
C HIS A 60 -0.32 -0.50 6.87
N GLU A 61 -1.31 -1.35 6.67
CA GLU A 61 -1.13 -2.80 6.76
C GLU A 61 -2.02 -3.48 5.71
N ARG A 62 -1.50 -4.52 5.07
CA ARG A 62 -2.25 -5.28 4.09
C ARG A 62 -3.36 -6.09 4.74
N THR A 63 -4.52 -6.14 4.07
CA THR A 63 -5.57 -7.11 4.40
C THR A 63 -5.26 -8.45 3.73
N ALA A 64 -6.05 -9.48 4.07
CA ALA A 64 -5.93 -10.77 3.39
C ALA A 64 -6.14 -10.63 1.88
N LEU A 65 -7.10 -9.80 1.47
CA LEU A 65 -7.34 -9.53 0.05
C LEU A 65 -6.15 -8.82 -0.58
N GLY A 66 -5.57 -7.83 0.13
CA GLY A 66 -4.38 -7.13 -0.34
C GLY A 66 -3.20 -8.08 -0.53
N THR A 67 -3.01 -9.02 0.39
CA THR A 67 -1.97 -10.03 0.28
C THR A 67 -2.18 -10.92 -0.95
N LEU A 68 -3.41 -11.35 -1.17
CA LEU A 68 -3.74 -12.18 -2.32
C LEU A 68 -3.42 -11.46 -3.63
N LEU A 69 -3.81 -10.20 -3.75
CA LEU A 69 -3.57 -9.42 -4.97
C LEU A 69 -2.07 -9.12 -5.16
N ALA A 70 -1.34 -8.87 -4.08
CA ALA A 70 0.11 -8.66 -4.17
C ALA A 70 0.82 -9.89 -4.71
N HIS A 71 0.43 -11.07 -4.26
CA HIS A 71 0.98 -12.34 -4.75
C HIS A 71 0.63 -12.59 -6.21
N ARG A 72 -0.61 -12.34 -6.59
CA ARG A 72 -1.03 -12.50 -7.97
C ARG A 72 -0.29 -11.57 -8.92
N GLY A 73 0.04 -10.39 -8.44
CA GLY A 73 0.81 -9.43 -9.22
C GLY A 73 2.23 -9.90 -9.50
N THR A 74 2.77 -10.85 -8.74
CA THR A 74 4.11 -11.40 -8.92
C THR A 74 4.12 -12.78 -9.55
N SER A 75 3.01 -13.45 -9.54
CA SER A 75 2.88 -14.85 -9.97
C SER A 75 2.58 -14.92 -11.45
N ILE A 76 3.56 -15.07 -12.25
CA ILE A 76 3.37 -15.16 -13.70
C ILE A 76 3.93 -16.47 -14.20
#